data_711f00490fcd0bf09a276983b0db7c47
#
_entry.id   711f00490fcd0bf09a276983b0db7c47
#
_cell.length_a   1.000
_cell.length_b   1.000
_cell.length_c   1.000
_cell.angle_alpha   90.00
_cell.angle_beta   90.00
_cell.angle_gamma   90.00
#
_symmetry.space_group_name_H-M   'P 1'
#
loop_
_entity.id
_entity.type
_entity.pdbx_description
1 polymer ?
#
loop_
_entity_poly.entity_id
_entity_poly.type
_entity_poly.pdbx_seq_one_letter_code
_entity_poly.pdbx_strand_id
1 'polypeptide(L)'
;IAFRLEKDGECVLEEKKSLTEAGNEEADAEAFYIQKTNSSKTVQNSFAWKIDNPKLWSAENPQLYDLTIELYDEAGTIQEVIPQKVGFRRFEMKNGIMTLNGKRIVFKGVNRHEFSSVSGRHVSEEELRKDLRIMKQNNINAIRTCHYPDTSLIYQLCDEYGIYMIDETNLESHGSWDVAEFTKDYTHVVPHNKPEWLDMMLDRAN
;
A
#
# COMPACT_ATOMS: atom_id res chain seq x y z
N ILE A 1 19.26 -11.95 -8.45
CA ILE A 1 18.69 -11.06 -7.45
C ILE A 1 19.24 -11.39 -6.08
N ALA A 2 19.61 -10.38 -5.28
CA ALA A 2 20.01 -10.57 -3.89
C ALA A 2 19.05 -9.80 -2.98
N PHE A 3 18.87 -10.32 -1.79
CA PHE A 3 18.04 -9.75 -0.73
C PHE A 3 18.83 -9.62 0.55
N ARG A 4 18.78 -8.46 1.17
CA ARG A 4 19.38 -8.22 2.47
C ARG A 4 18.37 -7.51 3.36
N LEU A 5 18.04 -8.12 4.49
CA LEU A 5 17.15 -7.57 5.50
C LEU A 5 17.95 -7.23 6.75
N GLU A 6 17.88 -6.00 7.20
CA GLU A 6 18.59 -5.50 8.36
C GLU A 6 17.63 -4.89 9.39
N LYS A 7 18.02 -4.99 10.66
CA LYS A 7 17.35 -4.31 11.76
C LYS A 7 18.39 -3.67 12.69
N ASP A 8 18.31 -2.36 12.86
CA ASP A 8 19.20 -1.58 13.71
C ASP A 8 20.70 -1.79 13.35
N GLY A 9 20.99 -2.01 12.06
CA GLY A 9 22.33 -2.28 11.53
C GLY A 9 22.80 -3.73 11.62
N GLU A 10 21.99 -4.64 12.16
CA GLU A 10 22.26 -6.07 12.19
C GLU A 10 21.60 -6.79 11.02
N CYS A 11 22.35 -7.64 10.31
CA CYS A 11 21.81 -8.44 9.22
C CYS A 11 20.95 -9.58 9.78
N VAL A 12 19.67 -9.63 9.39
CA VAL A 12 18.70 -10.64 9.80
C VAL A 12 18.57 -11.74 8.76
N LEU A 13 18.70 -11.36 7.48
CA LEU A 13 18.63 -12.27 6.34
C LEU A 13 19.51 -11.73 5.23
N GLU A 14 20.28 -12.61 4.59
CA GLU A 14 20.97 -12.31 3.35
C GLU A 14 20.92 -13.54 2.44
N GLU A 15 20.35 -13.38 1.25
CA GLU A 15 20.24 -14.45 0.28
C GLU A 15 20.37 -13.94 -1.16
N LYS A 16 20.96 -14.77 -2.01
CA LYS A 16 21.03 -14.57 -3.46
C LYS A 16 20.29 -15.69 -4.17
N LYS A 17 19.42 -15.35 -5.12
CA LYS A 17 18.63 -16.29 -5.92
C LYS A 17 18.83 -15.98 -7.39
N SER A 18 18.78 -17.01 -8.22
CA SER A 18 18.68 -16.84 -9.67
C SER A 18 17.22 -16.52 -10.02
N LEU A 19 17.02 -15.54 -10.90
CA LEU A 19 15.74 -15.36 -11.57
C LEU A 19 15.67 -16.44 -12.66
N THR A 20 14.69 -17.31 -12.58
CA THR A 20 14.34 -18.21 -13.67
C THR A 20 13.40 -17.47 -14.61
N GLU A 21 13.54 -17.67 -15.90
CA GLU A 21 12.42 -17.40 -16.80
C GLU A 21 11.29 -18.29 -16.31
N ALA A 22 10.34 -17.70 -15.57
CA ALA A 22 9.31 -18.44 -14.89
C ALA A 22 8.53 -19.24 -15.91
N GLY A 23 8.70 -20.53 -15.90
CA GLY A 23 7.68 -21.43 -16.40
C GLY A 23 6.43 -21.12 -15.60
N ASN A 24 5.33 -20.82 -16.29
CA ASN A 24 4.03 -20.53 -15.72
C ASN A 24 3.51 -21.75 -14.95
N GLU A 25 4.00 -21.97 -13.76
CA GLU A 25 3.37 -22.89 -12.83
C GLU A 25 2.31 -22.08 -12.08
N GLU A 26 1.07 -22.26 -12.51
CA GLU A 26 -0.17 -21.78 -11.88
C GLU A 26 -0.11 -20.29 -11.46
N ALA A 27 -0.22 -19.42 -12.46
CA ALA A 27 -0.60 -18.04 -12.20
C ALA A 27 -1.99 -18.05 -11.55
N ASP A 28 -2.07 -17.59 -10.32
CA ASP A 28 -3.31 -17.27 -9.65
C ASP A 28 -4.22 -16.46 -10.59
N ALA A 29 -5.54 -16.60 -10.47
CA ALA A 29 -6.49 -15.92 -11.36
C ALA A 29 -6.26 -14.38 -11.40
N GLU A 30 -5.75 -13.82 -10.33
CA GLU A 30 -5.35 -12.42 -10.19
C GLU A 30 -4.12 -12.06 -11.07
N ALA A 31 -3.09 -12.91 -11.08
CA ALA A 31 -1.91 -12.72 -11.94
C ALA A 31 -2.27 -12.83 -13.44
N PHE A 32 -3.28 -13.64 -13.79
CA PHE A 32 -3.80 -13.77 -15.13
C PHE A 32 -4.47 -12.47 -15.63
N TYR A 33 -5.14 -11.74 -14.75
CA TYR A 33 -5.79 -10.48 -15.10
C TYR A 33 -4.74 -9.38 -15.42
N ILE A 34 -3.70 -9.26 -14.61
CA ILE A 34 -2.57 -8.33 -14.83
C ILE A 34 -1.85 -8.64 -16.14
N GLN A 35 -1.62 -9.91 -16.46
CA GLN A 35 -1.01 -10.33 -17.73
C GLN A 35 -1.86 -10.00 -18.96
N LYS A 36 -3.18 -10.01 -18.83
CA LYS A 36 -4.09 -9.73 -19.93
C LYS A 36 -4.17 -8.24 -20.28
N THR A 37 -3.93 -7.37 -19.30
CA THR A 37 -3.98 -5.90 -19.47
C THR A 37 -2.62 -5.31 -19.87
N ASN A 38 -1.51 -6.00 -19.57
CA ASN A 38 -0.16 -5.58 -19.93
C ASN A 38 0.38 -6.39 -21.12
N SER A 39 0.64 -5.71 -22.22
CA SER A 39 1.29 -6.31 -23.42
C SER A 39 2.80 -6.59 -23.26
N SER A 40 3.40 -6.22 -22.14
CA SER A 40 4.79 -6.51 -21.79
C SER A 40 4.90 -7.90 -21.17
N LYS A 41 5.94 -8.66 -21.53
CA LYS A 41 6.29 -9.92 -20.88
C LYS A 41 6.73 -9.62 -19.45
N THR A 42 5.80 -9.76 -18.49
CA THR A 42 6.12 -9.64 -17.07
C THR A 42 6.62 -10.99 -16.57
N VAL A 43 7.82 -11.04 -16.01
CA VAL A 43 8.36 -12.22 -15.33
C VAL A 43 8.05 -12.05 -13.86
N GLN A 44 7.27 -12.98 -13.30
CA GLN A 44 6.94 -12.99 -11.87
C GLN A 44 7.77 -14.08 -11.17
N ASN A 45 8.47 -13.69 -10.11
CA ASN A 45 9.16 -14.60 -9.22
C ASN A 45 8.68 -14.36 -7.79
N SER A 46 8.40 -15.44 -7.05
CA SER A 46 8.00 -15.38 -5.66
C SER A 46 9.09 -15.96 -4.76
N PHE A 47 9.40 -15.28 -3.68
CA PHE A 47 10.37 -15.70 -2.69
C PHE A 47 9.74 -15.68 -1.30
N ALA A 48 10.03 -16.69 -0.49
CA ALA A 48 9.52 -16.77 0.88
C ALA A 48 10.64 -17.13 1.85
N TRP A 49 10.69 -16.41 2.96
CA TRP A 49 11.63 -16.68 4.05
C TRP A 49 10.91 -16.69 5.39
N LYS A 50 11.47 -17.44 6.31
CA LYS A 50 11.03 -17.43 7.69
C LYS A 50 11.99 -16.58 8.51
N ILE A 51 11.45 -15.57 9.19
CA ILE A 51 12.18 -14.76 10.16
C ILE A 51 11.71 -15.17 11.56
N ASP A 52 12.64 -15.65 12.39
CA ASP A 52 12.30 -16.08 13.75
C ASP A 52 12.21 -14.88 14.70
N ASN A 53 11.08 -14.80 15.43
CA ASN A 53 10.80 -13.78 16.44
C ASN A 53 11.05 -12.33 16.00
N PRO A 54 10.50 -11.87 14.85
CA PRO A 54 10.72 -10.51 14.40
C PRO A 54 10.14 -9.49 15.40
N LYS A 55 10.77 -8.32 15.49
CA LYS A 55 10.16 -7.16 16.16
C LYS A 55 8.93 -6.73 15.37
N LEU A 56 7.76 -6.79 15.98
CA LEU A 56 6.50 -6.53 15.29
C LEU A 56 6.20 -5.04 15.23
N TRP A 57 5.66 -4.60 14.10
CA TRP A 57 5.17 -3.25 13.89
C TRP A 57 3.79 -3.07 14.52
N SER A 58 3.58 -1.96 15.20
CA SER A 58 2.26 -1.45 15.61
C SER A 58 2.24 0.07 15.56
N ALA A 59 1.04 0.67 15.61
CA ALA A 59 0.92 2.13 15.61
C ALA A 59 1.60 2.78 16.84
N GLU A 60 1.68 2.09 17.96
CA GLU A 60 2.33 2.54 19.17
C GLU A 60 3.85 2.29 19.17
N ASN A 61 4.29 1.30 18.39
CA ASN A 61 5.69 0.91 18.28
C ASN A 61 6.00 0.49 16.84
N PRO A 62 6.24 1.44 15.93
CA PRO A 62 6.42 1.19 14.50
C PRO A 62 7.81 0.62 14.19
N GLN A 63 8.00 -0.67 14.43
CA GLN A 63 9.26 -1.37 14.13
C GLN A 63 9.37 -1.65 12.64
N LEU A 64 10.36 -1.06 11.98
CA LEU A 64 10.67 -1.29 10.58
C LEU A 64 12.04 -1.93 10.41
N TYR A 65 12.17 -2.72 9.37
CA TYR A 65 13.39 -3.33 8.88
C TYR A 65 13.80 -2.68 7.57
N ASP A 66 15.08 -2.64 7.29
CA ASP A 66 15.63 -2.19 6.01
C ASP A 66 15.82 -3.40 5.10
N LEU A 67 15.02 -3.49 4.03
CA LEU A 67 15.19 -4.46 2.97
C LEU A 67 15.91 -3.79 1.80
N THR A 68 17.02 -4.36 1.38
CA THR A 68 17.71 -4.01 0.13
C THR A 68 17.53 -5.15 -0.86
N ILE A 69 17.05 -4.83 -2.05
CA ILE A 69 16.94 -5.76 -3.18
C ILE A 69 17.91 -5.29 -4.26
N GLU A 70 18.79 -6.16 -4.70
CA GLU A 70 19.76 -5.87 -5.75
C GLU A 70 19.51 -6.76 -6.97
N LEU A 71 19.39 -6.15 -8.13
CA LEU A 71 19.29 -6.84 -9.41
C LEU A 71 20.66 -6.88 -10.08
N TYR A 72 21.02 -8.04 -10.58
CA TYR A 72 22.29 -8.29 -11.27
C TYR A 72 22.04 -8.78 -12.68
N ASP A 73 22.93 -8.41 -13.62
CA ASP A 73 22.99 -9.04 -14.92
C ASP A 73 23.70 -10.41 -14.87
N GLU A 74 23.81 -11.06 -16.03
CA GLU A 74 24.48 -12.36 -16.16
C GLU A 74 25.97 -12.29 -15.83
N ALA A 75 26.61 -11.13 -15.99
CA ALA A 75 28.03 -10.92 -15.66
C ALA A 75 28.24 -10.67 -14.15
N GLY A 76 27.18 -10.55 -13.37
CA GLY A 76 27.22 -10.28 -11.93
C GLY A 76 27.37 -8.80 -11.60
N THR A 77 27.09 -7.89 -12.53
CA THR A 77 27.08 -6.44 -12.30
C THR A 77 25.74 -5.99 -11.77
N ILE A 78 25.73 -5.15 -10.72
CA ILE A 78 24.50 -4.56 -10.18
C ILE A 78 23.88 -3.63 -11.23
N GLN A 79 22.63 -3.89 -11.57
CA GLN A 79 21.82 -3.07 -12.48
C GLN A 79 20.88 -2.13 -11.74
N GLU A 80 20.36 -2.56 -10.61
CA GLU A 80 19.41 -1.78 -9.80
C GLU A 80 19.53 -2.14 -8.33
N VAL A 81 19.33 -1.15 -7.44
CA VAL A 81 19.22 -1.32 -6.00
C VAL A 81 17.91 -0.69 -5.54
N ILE A 82 17.06 -1.50 -4.93
CA ILE A 82 15.74 -1.09 -4.46
C ILE A 82 15.72 -1.15 -2.93
N PRO A 83 15.79 -0.01 -2.23
CA PRO A 83 15.60 0.05 -0.79
C PRO A 83 14.10 0.05 -0.45
N GLN A 84 13.72 -0.75 0.55
CA GLN A 84 12.34 -0.83 1.02
C GLN A 84 12.30 -0.96 2.55
N LYS A 85 11.40 -0.22 3.22
CA LYS A 85 11.08 -0.44 4.63
C LYS A 85 10.04 -1.55 4.75
N VAL A 86 10.22 -2.46 5.71
CA VAL A 86 9.33 -3.61 5.94
C VAL A 86 8.91 -3.69 7.39
N GLY A 87 7.61 -3.72 7.65
CA GLY A 87 7.05 -3.94 8.99
C GLY A 87 6.39 -5.31 9.10
N PHE A 88 6.79 -6.12 10.09
CA PHE A 88 6.15 -7.40 10.35
C PHE A 88 4.92 -7.20 11.21
N ARG A 89 3.75 -7.52 10.69
CA ARG A 89 2.47 -7.40 11.41
C ARG A 89 1.49 -8.46 10.94
N ARG A 90 0.54 -8.80 11.79
CA ARG A 90 -0.58 -9.67 11.47
C ARG A 90 -1.89 -8.98 11.84
N PHE A 91 -2.63 -8.55 10.84
CA PHE A 91 -3.99 -8.04 10.99
C PHE A 91 -4.99 -9.20 10.87
N GLU A 92 -5.94 -9.28 11.78
CA GLU A 92 -6.95 -10.33 11.79
C GLU A 92 -8.28 -9.77 12.28
N MET A 93 -9.37 -10.34 11.76
CA MET A 93 -10.69 -10.15 12.35
C MET A 93 -11.12 -11.45 13.03
N LYS A 94 -11.27 -11.41 14.36
CA LYS A 94 -11.70 -12.56 15.18
C LYS A 94 -12.99 -12.22 15.90
N ASN A 95 -14.04 -12.99 15.64
CA ASN A 95 -15.37 -12.80 16.25
C ASN A 95 -15.89 -11.34 16.11
N GLY A 96 -15.69 -10.72 14.93
CA GLY A 96 -16.08 -9.34 14.67
C GLY A 96 -15.19 -8.27 15.32
N ILE A 97 -14.04 -8.66 15.90
CA ILE A 97 -13.08 -7.75 16.53
C ILE A 97 -11.81 -7.70 15.69
N MET A 98 -11.41 -6.50 15.29
CA MET A 98 -10.14 -6.25 14.62
C MET A 98 -8.98 -6.34 15.60
N THR A 99 -7.96 -7.10 15.24
CA THR A 99 -6.75 -7.28 16.04
C THR A 99 -5.50 -7.08 15.19
N LEU A 100 -4.46 -6.51 15.78
CA LEU A 100 -3.11 -6.48 15.23
C LEU A 100 -2.17 -7.21 16.17
N ASN A 101 -1.43 -8.18 15.65
CA ASN A 101 -0.52 -9.02 16.43
C ASN A 101 -1.22 -9.66 17.66
N GLY A 102 -2.50 -10.04 17.50
CA GLY A 102 -3.31 -10.63 18.55
C GLY A 102 -3.92 -9.64 19.56
N LYS A 103 -3.63 -8.34 19.47
CA LYS A 103 -4.20 -7.30 20.33
C LYS A 103 -5.32 -6.56 19.61
N ARG A 104 -6.45 -6.31 20.32
CA ARG A 104 -7.54 -5.49 19.78
C ARG A 104 -7.02 -4.11 19.39
N ILE A 105 -7.45 -3.63 18.21
CA ILE A 105 -7.21 -2.26 17.76
C ILE A 105 -8.50 -1.49 17.60
N VAL A 106 -8.39 -0.16 17.72
CA VAL A 106 -9.47 0.80 17.43
C VAL A 106 -8.86 1.91 16.59
N PHE A 107 -9.47 2.19 15.45
CA PHE A 107 -9.08 3.32 14.61
C PHE A 107 -9.63 4.63 15.21
N LYS A 108 -8.72 5.51 15.60
CA LYS A 108 -9.00 6.89 15.99
C LYS A 108 -8.50 7.75 14.83
N GLY A 109 -9.28 7.80 13.75
CA GLY A 109 -8.85 8.30 12.47
C GLY A 109 -9.51 9.60 12.05
N VAL A 110 -8.92 10.21 11.04
CA VAL A 110 -9.45 11.39 10.35
C VAL A 110 -9.46 11.15 8.84
N ASN A 111 -10.37 11.80 8.14
CA ASN A 111 -10.31 11.91 6.69
C ASN A 111 -9.26 12.97 6.31
N ARG A 112 -8.46 12.69 5.30
CA ARG A 112 -7.43 13.60 4.82
C ARG A 112 -7.50 13.75 3.31
N HIS A 113 -7.60 15.00 2.85
CA HIS A 113 -7.30 15.35 1.48
C HIS A 113 -5.82 15.70 1.34
N GLU A 114 -5.18 15.26 0.27
CA GLU A 114 -3.82 15.67 -0.07
C GLU A 114 -3.86 17.06 -0.70
N PHE A 115 -3.77 18.07 0.14
CA PHE A 115 -3.91 19.46 -0.25
C PHE A 115 -3.15 20.39 0.69
N SER A 116 -2.39 21.32 0.11
CA SER A 116 -1.71 22.41 0.82
C SER A 116 -2.43 23.73 0.56
N SER A 117 -2.62 24.53 1.60
CA SER A 117 -3.19 25.89 1.49
C SER A 117 -2.31 26.85 0.69
N VAL A 118 -1.03 26.51 0.47
CA VAL A 118 -0.05 27.34 -0.22
C VAL A 118 0.18 26.85 -1.66
N SER A 119 0.41 25.53 -1.82
CA SER A 119 0.85 24.93 -3.09
C SER A 119 -0.24 24.07 -3.77
N GLY A 120 -1.46 24.01 -3.21
CA GLY A 120 -2.57 23.26 -3.78
C GLY A 120 -2.35 21.74 -3.69
N ARG A 121 -2.40 21.05 -4.82
CA ARG A 121 -2.27 19.57 -4.89
C ARG A 121 -0.83 19.07 -4.72
N HIS A 122 0.15 19.94 -4.74
CA HIS A 122 1.53 19.57 -4.44
C HIS A 122 1.80 19.74 -2.95
N VAL A 123 1.88 18.66 -2.22
CA VAL A 123 2.18 18.67 -0.77
C VAL A 123 3.63 18.23 -0.57
N SER A 124 4.42 19.06 0.09
CA SER A 124 5.83 18.76 0.37
C SER A 124 5.98 17.69 1.46
N GLU A 125 7.14 16.99 1.48
CA GLU A 125 7.47 16.06 2.55
C GLU A 125 7.40 16.72 3.94
N GLU A 126 7.84 17.97 4.06
CA GLU A 126 7.80 18.71 5.32
C GLU A 126 6.35 18.86 5.83
N GLU A 127 5.42 19.21 4.94
CA GLU A 127 4.00 19.33 5.26
C GLU A 127 3.40 17.97 5.66
N LEU A 128 3.71 16.89 4.92
CA LEU A 128 3.28 15.53 5.25
C LEU A 128 3.78 15.12 6.65
N ARG A 129 5.05 15.32 6.92
CA ARG A 129 5.63 15.01 8.26
C ARG A 129 5.03 15.88 9.36
N LYS A 130 4.68 17.13 9.07
CA LYS A 130 4.00 18.01 10.01
C LYS A 130 2.60 17.50 10.33
N ASP A 131 1.83 17.12 9.31
CA ASP A 131 0.49 16.55 9.49
C ASP A 131 0.53 15.31 10.40
N LEU A 132 1.41 14.36 10.10
CA LEU A 132 1.54 13.12 10.87
C LEU A 132 2.00 13.38 12.31
N ARG A 133 2.92 14.31 12.53
CA ARG A 133 3.33 14.69 13.90
C ARG A 133 2.16 15.28 14.69
N ILE A 134 1.38 16.17 14.08
CA ILE A 134 0.18 16.75 14.74
C ILE A 134 -0.83 15.65 15.05
N MET A 135 -1.08 14.72 14.15
CA MET A 135 -1.97 13.57 14.39
C MET A 135 -1.50 12.73 15.57
N LYS A 136 -0.24 12.36 15.62
CA LYS A 136 0.33 11.59 16.74
C LYS A 136 0.24 12.33 18.06
N GLN A 137 0.54 13.65 18.09
CA GLN A 137 0.42 14.49 19.28
C GLN A 137 -1.02 14.58 19.81
N ASN A 138 -2.01 14.38 18.95
CA ASN A 138 -3.43 14.39 19.30
C ASN A 138 -4.06 13.00 19.42
N ASN A 139 -3.23 11.94 19.55
CA ASN A 139 -3.67 10.55 19.67
C ASN A 139 -4.52 10.04 18.48
N ILE A 140 -4.34 10.60 17.31
CA ILE A 140 -4.88 10.09 16.06
C ILE A 140 -3.93 9.02 15.57
N ASN A 141 -4.46 7.82 15.27
CA ASN A 141 -3.66 6.66 14.84
C ASN A 141 -4.04 6.14 13.45
N ALA A 142 -4.96 6.81 12.76
CA ALA A 142 -5.40 6.39 11.45
C ALA A 142 -5.76 7.57 10.55
N ILE A 143 -5.57 7.41 9.25
CA ILE A 143 -6.07 8.31 8.22
C ILE A 143 -6.85 7.52 7.17
N ARG A 144 -7.82 8.18 6.53
CA ARG A 144 -8.43 7.73 5.28
C ARG A 144 -8.06 8.72 4.20
N THR A 145 -7.48 8.22 3.11
CA THR A 145 -7.22 9.04 1.92
C THR A 145 -8.53 9.34 1.24
N CYS A 146 -8.98 10.59 1.24
CA CYS A 146 -10.27 10.90 0.63
C CYS A 146 -10.10 11.89 -0.54
N HIS A 147 -10.60 11.56 -1.74
CA HIS A 147 -11.34 10.35 -2.10
C HIS A 147 -10.58 9.62 -3.23
N TYR A 148 -9.29 9.41 -3.05
CA TYR A 148 -8.32 8.89 -4.03
C TYR A 148 -7.04 8.49 -3.30
N PRO A 149 -6.18 7.65 -3.89
CA PRO A 149 -4.85 7.38 -3.35
C PRO A 149 -4.01 8.66 -3.29
N ASP A 150 -3.27 8.81 -2.20
CA ASP A 150 -2.33 9.91 -2.00
C ASP A 150 -0.97 9.62 -2.66
N THR A 151 -0.01 10.53 -2.53
CA THR A 151 1.38 10.32 -3.00
C THR A 151 2.05 9.16 -2.27
N SER A 152 2.95 8.43 -2.97
CA SER A 152 3.64 7.25 -2.41
C SER A 152 4.38 7.54 -1.11
N LEU A 153 4.84 8.76 -0.90
CA LEU A 153 5.58 9.16 0.29
C LEU A 153 4.75 9.07 1.58
N ILE A 154 3.44 9.40 1.53
CA ILE A 154 2.61 9.37 2.75
C ILE A 154 2.47 7.94 3.30
N TYR A 155 2.45 6.92 2.43
CA TYR A 155 2.38 5.52 2.85
C TYR A 155 3.64 5.13 3.64
N GLN A 156 4.82 5.50 3.13
CA GLN A 156 6.09 5.28 3.82
C GLN A 156 6.14 6.01 5.16
N LEU A 157 5.69 7.25 5.18
CA LEU A 157 5.63 8.05 6.40
C LEU A 157 4.63 7.47 7.42
N CYS A 158 3.50 6.92 6.98
CA CYS A 158 2.56 6.24 7.87
C CYS A 158 3.18 5.01 8.52
N ASP A 159 4.00 4.25 7.79
CA ASP A 159 4.77 3.15 8.35
C ASP A 159 5.79 3.63 9.39
N GLU A 160 6.49 4.72 9.13
CA GLU A 160 7.47 5.32 10.05
C GLU A 160 6.83 5.89 11.33
N TYR A 161 5.72 6.61 11.17
CA TYR A 161 5.05 7.28 12.29
C TYR A 161 4.08 6.38 13.07
N GLY A 162 3.77 5.19 12.55
CA GLY A 162 2.79 4.30 13.17
C GLY A 162 1.37 4.85 13.01
N ILE A 163 0.97 5.08 11.77
CA ILE A 163 -0.39 5.49 11.41
C ILE A 163 -1.02 4.37 10.56
N TYR A 164 -2.20 3.93 10.92
CA TYR A 164 -3.02 3.06 10.07
C TYR A 164 -3.57 3.85 8.91
N MET A 165 -3.76 3.18 7.77
CA MET A 165 -4.34 3.82 6.59
C MET A 165 -5.51 3.02 6.05
N ILE A 166 -6.58 3.72 5.69
CA ILE A 166 -7.62 3.24 4.78
C ILE A 166 -7.36 3.95 3.45
N ASP A 167 -6.76 3.23 2.53
CA ASP A 167 -6.49 3.74 1.18
C ASP A 167 -7.77 3.67 0.35
N GLU A 168 -8.15 4.79 -0.22
CA GLU A 168 -9.39 4.87 -1.00
C GLU A 168 -9.08 4.78 -2.49
N THR A 169 -9.73 3.83 -3.14
CA THR A 169 -9.64 3.69 -4.59
C THR A 169 -10.17 4.94 -5.30
N ASN A 170 -9.54 5.37 -6.37
CA ASN A 170 -9.95 6.54 -7.15
C ASN A 170 -11.25 6.26 -7.94
N LEU A 171 -12.36 6.20 -7.22
CA LEU A 171 -13.70 5.91 -7.76
C LEU A 171 -14.75 6.98 -7.36
N GLU A 172 -14.30 8.17 -6.94
CA GLU A 172 -15.21 9.26 -6.56
C GLU A 172 -16.12 9.68 -7.71
N SER A 173 -17.41 9.57 -7.50
CA SER A 173 -18.43 9.85 -8.51
C SER A 173 -19.56 10.75 -7.99
N HIS A 174 -19.31 11.50 -6.90
CA HIS A 174 -20.28 12.33 -6.18
C HIS A 174 -21.07 13.25 -7.10
N GLY A 175 -20.43 13.92 -8.06
CA GLY A 175 -21.11 14.81 -8.98
C GLY A 175 -22.23 14.16 -9.79
N SER A 176 -22.12 12.85 -10.08
CA SER A 176 -23.19 12.12 -10.76
C SER A 176 -24.40 11.87 -9.85
N TRP A 177 -24.19 11.75 -8.55
CA TRP A 177 -25.23 11.58 -7.55
C TRP A 177 -25.98 12.88 -7.29
N ASP A 178 -25.26 14.00 -7.19
CA ASP A 178 -25.86 15.32 -7.03
C ASP A 178 -26.83 15.65 -8.18
N VAL A 179 -26.42 15.36 -9.42
CA VAL A 179 -27.28 15.53 -10.59
C VAL A 179 -28.50 14.62 -10.50
N ALA A 180 -28.32 13.35 -10.13
CA ALA A 180 -29.40 12.39 -9.97
C ALA A 180 -30.41 12.81 -8.87
N GLU A 181 -29.92 13.28 -7.73
CA GLU A 181 -30.77 13.78 -6.66
C GLU A 181 -31.60 15.01 -7.10
N PHE A 182 -30.98 15.91 -7.84
CA PHE A 182 -31.68 17.09 -8.37
C PHE A 182 -32.74 16.75 -9.44
N THR A 183 -32.36 15.88 -10.38
CA THR A 183 -33.25 15.52 -11.52
C THR A 183 -34.21 14.39 -11.20
N LYS A 184 -33.95 13.62 -10.12
CA LYS A 184 -34.61 12.34 -9.81
C LYS A 184 -34.42 11.29 -10.91
N ASP A 185 -33.39 11.44 -11.72
CA ASP A 185 -32.96 10.48 -12.73
C ASP A 185 -31.65 9.86 -12.36
N TYR A 186 -31.67 8.59 -11.93
CA TYR A 186 -30.55 7.81 -11.48
C TYR A 186 -29.88 6.99 -12.59
N THR A 187 -30.34 7.13 -13.84
CA THR A 187 -29.80 6.33 -14.96
C THR A 187 -28.36 6.67 -15.30
N HIS A 188 -27.89 7.86 -14.92
CA HIS A 188 -26.55 8.36 -15.19
C HIS A 188 -25.60 8.29 -13.98
N VAL A 189 -26.07 7.76 -12.85
CA VAL A 189 -25.22 7.57 -11.68
C VAL A 189 -24.14 6.53 -11.99
N VAL A 190 -22.90 6.85 -11.65
CA VAL A 190 -21.74 5.97 -11.81
C VAL A 190 -21.35 5.47 -10.41
N PRO A 191 -21.14 4.19 -10.23
CA PRO A 191 -21.18 3.04 -11.17
C PRO A 191 -22.54 2.35 -11.33
N HIS A 192 -23.57 2.78 -10.73
CA HIS A 192 -24.98 2.32 -10.72
C HIS A 192 -25.27 1.03 -11.52
N ASN A 193 -24.84 -0.12 -10.99
CA ASN A 193 -25.14 -1.47 -11.51
C ASN A 193 -24.99 -1.63 -13.04
N LYS A 194 -23.99 -0.98 -13.62
CA LYS A 194 -23.71 -1.00 -15.06
C LYS A 194 -22.49 -1.88 -15.31
N PRO A 195 -22.66 -3.04 -15.99
CA PRO A 195 -21.55 -3.97 -16.27
C PRO A 195 -20.38 -3.34 -17.02
N GLU A 196 -20.64 -2.35 -17.86
CA GLU A 196 -19.61 -1.66 -18.64
C GLU A 196 -18.58 -0.89 -17.78
N TRP A 197 -18.89 -0.59 -16.52
CA TRP A 197 -17.97 0.07 -15.60
C TRP A 197 -17.06 -0.90 -14.81
N LEU A 198 -17.37 -2.21 -14.85
CA LEU A 198 -16.70 -3.19 -14.00
C LEU A 198 -15.19 -3.24 -14.25
N ASP A 199 -14.77 -3.32 -15.50
CA ASP A 199 -13.36 -3.44 -15.87
C ASP A 199 -12.55 -2.21 -15.40
N MET A 200 -13.12 -1.00 -15.57
CA MET A 200 -12.49 0.23 -15.10
C MET A 200 -12.39 0.29 -13.57
N MET A 201 -13.42 -0.20 -12.87
CA MET A 201 -13.42 -0.24 -11.39
C MET A 201 -12.38 -1.23 -10.87
N LEU A 202 -12.27 -2.39 -11.49
CA LEU A 202 -11.26 -3.40 -11.14
C LEU A 202 -9.85 -2.90 -11.42
N ASP A 203 -9.62 -2.26 -12.56
CA ASP A 203 -8.34 -1.67 -12.93
C ASP A 203 -7.85 -0.62 -11.91
N ARG A 204 -8.77 0.13 -11.32
CA ARG A 204 -8.44 1.14 -10.29
C ARG A 204 -8.30 0.57 -8.88
N ALA A 205 -8.87 -0.61 -8.64
CA ALA A 205 -8.80 -1.27 -7.34
C ALA A 205 -7.55 -2.16 -7.18
N ASN A 206 -6.94 -2.57 -8.29
CA ASN A 206 -5.71 -3.37 -8.37
C ASN A 206 -4.48 -2.48 -8.45
#